data_34b166ddd31a0a94df91a2e4faef8c92
#
_entry.id   34b166ddd31a0a94df91a2e4faef8c92
#
_cell.length_a   1.000
_cell.length_b   1.000
_cell.length_c   1.000
_cell.angle_alpha   90.00
_cell.angle_beta   90.00
_cell.angle_gamma   90.00
#
_symmetry.space_group_name_H-M   'P 1'
#
loop_
_entity.id
_entity.type
_entity.pdbx_description
1 polymer ?
#
loop_
_entity_poly.entity_id
_entity_poly.type
_entity_poly.pdbx_seq_one_letter_code
_entity_poly.pdbx_strand_id
1 'polypeptide(L)'
;AATTVGGYLQSLPNDRRVAMARVCSMIRRSARGVRESMRFGLAFYELDGPIFAVESHEKSLILYYAEQDAAAGHEGQWKGLDIEHRCVEFKDLNCLPLDVVEGIVRASLKLRRARNGVDIPSQADLLQVWGIREEDAAVAPPIVRISVNHDEEAADKKPEA
;
A
#
# COMPACT_ATOMS: atom_id res chain seq x y z
N ALA A 1 16.42 8.93 -1.26
CA ALA A 1 15.24 8.08 -1.35
C ALA A 1 14.08 8.88 -1.93
N ALA A 2 13.22 8.21 -2.66
CA ALA A 2 12.05 8.85 -3.24
C ALA A 2 11.06 9.25 -2.15
N THR A 3 10.56 10.46 -2.22
CA THR A 3 9.58 10.96 -1.26
C THR A 3 8.16 10.94 -1.86
N THR A 4 8.05 10.71 -3.16
CA THR A 4 6.77 10.63 -3.84
C THR A 4 6.66 9.31 -4.58
N VAL A 5 5.42 8.90 -4.85
CA VAL A 5 5.17 7.69 -5.62
C VAL A 5 5.77 7.82 -7.03
N GLY A 6 5.59 8.99 -7.66
CA GLY A 6 6.18 9.24 -8.97
C GLY A 6 7.68 9.06 -8.99
N GLY A 7 8.37 9.61 -7.97
CA GLY A 7 9.81 9.45 -7.84
C GLY A 7 10.22 8.01 -7.63
N TYR A 8 9.46 7.29 -6.80
CA TYR A 8 9.72 5.88 -6.55
C TYR A 8 9.57 5.05 -7.84
N LEU A 9 8.51 5.32 -8.61
CA LEU A 9 8.27 4.60 -9.86
C LEU A 9 9.44 4.78 -10.83
N GLN A 10 10.04 5.96 -10.87
CA GLN A 10 11.19 6.22 -11.75
C GLN A 10 12.39 5.34 -11.42
N SER A 11 12.49 4.88 -10.18
CA SER A 11 13.61 4.04 -9.75
C SER A 11 13.40 2.56 -10.05
N LEU A 12 12.21 2.16 -10.48
CA LEU A 12 11.88 0.75 -10.69
C LEU A 12 12.23 0.29 -12.10
N PRO A 13 12.59 -0.99 -12.28
CA PRO A 13 12.69 -1.59 -13.62
C PRO A 13 11.34 -1.47 -14.34
N ASN A 14 11.39 -1.52 -15.67
CA ASN A 14 10.22 -1.21 -16.50
C ASN A 14 8.98 -2.03 -16.18
N ASP A 15 9.13 -3.36 -16.03
CA ASP A 15 7.98 -4.22 -15.76
C ASP A 15 7.33 -3.89 -14.41
N ARG A 16 8.14 -3.67 -13.40
CA ARG A 16 7.66 -3.30 -12.07
C ARG A 16 7.02 -1.91 -12.06
N ARG A 17 7.65 -0.97 -12.77
CA ARG A 17 7.14 0.40 -12.87
C ARG A 17 5.77 0.42 -13.53
N VAL A 18 5.61 -0.28 -14.66
CA VAL A 18 4.35 -0.30 -15.39
C VAL A 18 3.24 -0.94 -14.54
N ALA A 19 3.54 -2.08 -13.92
CA ALA A 19 2.56 -2.78 -13.10
C ALA A 19 2.09 -1.91 -11.93
N MET A 20 3.04 -1.34 -11.19
CA MET A 20 2.70 -0.52 -10.04
C MET A 20 1.96 0.76 -10.46
N ALA A 21 2.39 1.38 -11.56
CA ALA A 21 1.73 2.58 -12.06
C ALA A 21 0.27 2.33 -12.40
N ARG A 22 -0.05 1.15 -12.96
CA ARG A 22 -1.44 0.81 -13.28
C ARG A 22 -2.31 0.71 -12.04
N VAL A 23 -1.81 0.05 -11.00
CA VAL A 23 -2.57 -0.09 -9.76
C VAL A 23 -2.73 1.27 -9.07
N CYS A 24 -1.65 2.03 -8.95
CA CYS A 24 -1.70 3.36 -8.33
C CYS A 24 -2.64 4.30 -9.09
N SER A 25 -2.62 4.25 -10.42
CA SER A 25 -3.51 5.05 -11.24
C SER A 25 -4.97 4.65 -11.05
N MET A 26 -5.25 3.34 -10.95
CA MET A 26 -6.59 2.85 -10.69
C MET A 26 -7.12 3.39 -9.35
N ILE A 27 -6.30 3.37 -8.32
CA ILE A 27 -6.69 3.88 -7.01
C ILE A 27 -7.02 5.38 -7.11
N ARG A 28 -6.12 6.16 -7.73
CA ARG A 28 -6.33 7.62 -7.84
C ARG A 28 -7.59 7.96 -8.63
N ARG A 29 -7.85 7.23 -9.72
CA ARG A 29 -9.03 7.51 -10.56
C ARG A 29 -10.34 7.12 -9.87
N SER A 30 -10.31 6.03 -9.09
CA SER A 30 -11.52 5.50 -8.46
C SER A 30 -11.81 6.15 -7.12
N ALA A 31 -10.78 6.62 -6.42
CA ALA A 31 -10.91 7.15 -5.06
C ALA A 31 -10.65 8.65 -5.05
N ARG A 32 -11.67 9.43 -5.40
CA ARG A 32 -11.56 10.88 -5.43
C ARG A 32 -11.26 11.40 -4.03
N GLY A 33 -10.28 12.30 -3.93
CA GLY A 33 -9.89 12.87 -2.65
C GLY A 33 -8.88 12.03 -1.89
N VAL A 34 -8.47 10.88 -2.42
CA VAL A 34 -7.45 10.05 -1.78
C VAL A 34 -6.11 10.80 -1.77
N ARG A 35 -5.41 10.72 -0.65
CA ARG A 35 -4.06 11.28 -0.52
C ARG A 35 -3.03 10.17 -0.69
N GLU A 36 -2.06 10.43 -1.55
CA GLU A 36 -1.01 9.49 -1.89
C GLU A 36 0.32 9.95 -1.30
N SER A 37 1.06 9.04 -0.69
CA SER A 37 2.38 9.34 -0.16
C SER A 37 3.23 8.08 -0.18
N MET A 38 4.54 8.24 0.04
CA MET A 38 5.42 7.10 0.28
C MET A 38 5.62 6.96 1.79
N ARG A 39 5.31 5.78 2.31
CA ARG A 39 5.58 5.43 3.71
C ARG A 39 5.98 3.97 3.80
N PHE A 40 6.98 3.69 4.62
CA PHE A 40 7.43 2.31 4.86
C PHE A 40 7.82 1.59 3.56
N GLY A 41 8.30 2.34 2.56
CA GLY A 41 8.65 1.76 1.27
C GLY A 41 7.46 1.40 0.40
N LEU A 42 6.27 1.85 0.77
CA LEU A 42 5.02 1.53 0.08
C LEU A 42 4.40 2.80 -0.50
N ALA A 43 3.65 2.65 -1.59
CA ALA A 43 2.70 3.68 -1.99
C ALA A 43 1.54 3.60 -1.01
N PHE A 44 1.31 4.66 -0.24
CA PHE A 44 0.38 4.67 0.87
C PHE A 44 -0.76 5.63 0.57
N TYR A 45 -2.00 5.17 0.80
CA TYR A 45 -3.20 5.93 0.43
C TYR A 45 -4.08 6.16 1.64
N GLU A 46 -4.57 7.40 1.77
CA GLU A 46 -5.44 7.78 2.87
C GLU A 46 -6.71 8.45 2.37
N LEU A 47 -7.83 8.03 2.92
CA LEU A 47 -9.14 8.66 2.74
C LEU A 47 -9.87 8.47 4.06
N ASP A 48 -10.01 9.54 4.84
CA ASP A 48 -10.48 9.44 6.23
C ASP A 48 -9.63 8.42 7.00
N GLY A 49 -8.31 8.54 6.88
CA GLY A 49 -7.39 7.57 7.47
C GLY A 49 -6.89 6.57 6.44
N PRO A 50 -5.98 5.68 6.84
CA PRO A 50 -5.34 4.74 5.90
C PRO A 50 -6.39 3.84 5.24
N ILE A 51 -6.26 3.61 3.94
CA ILE A 51 -7.20 2.78 3.21
C ILE A 51 -6.53 1.76 2.29
N PHE A 52 -5.44 2.11 1.62
CA PHE A 52 -4.70 1.19 0.75
C PHE A 52 -3.21 1.38 0.90
N ALA A 53 -2.45 0.33 0.55
CA ALA A 53 -1.02 0.43 0.31
C ALA A 53 -0.64 -0.50 -0.83
N VAL A 54 0.39 -0.14 -1.58
CA VAL A 54 0.87 -0.95 -2.71
C VAL A 54 2.36 -1.15 -2.54
N GLU A 55 2.77 -2.41 -2.62
CA GLU A 55 4.16 -2.78 -2.44
C GLU A 55 4.68 -3.47 -3.70
N SER A 56 5.81 -2.97 -4.23
CA SER A 56 6.46 -3.57 -5.39
C SER A 56 7.57 -4.50 -4.93
N HIS A 57 7.51 -5.76 -5.36
CA HIS A 57 8.56 -6.74 -5.17
C HIS A 57 9.20 -7.08 -6.50
N GLU A 58 10.31 -7.80 -6.45
CA GLU A 58 11.03 -8.16 -7.66
C GLU A 58 10.15 -8.89 -8.67
N LYS A 59 9.31 -9.80 -8.21
CA LYS A 59 8.50 -10.65 -9.10
C LYS A 59 7.01 -10.58 -8.81
N SER A 60 6.60 -9.66 -7.95
CA SER A 60 5.18 -9.57 -7.59
C SER A 60 4.83 -8.16 -7.17
N LEU A 61 3.54 -7.92 -7.07
CA LEU A 61 2.98 -6.65 -6.61
C LEU A 61 1.90 -7.00 -5.60
N ILE A 62 1.91 -6.32 -4.46
CA ILE A 62 0.93 -6.59 -3.42
C ILE A 62 0.07 -5.36 -3.20
N LEU A 63 -1.25 -5.54 -3.25
CA LEU A 63 -2.22 -4.52 -2.88
C LEU A 63 -2.78 -4.86 -1.50
N TYR A 64 -2.58 -3.96 -0.55
CA TYR A 64 -3.14 -4.06 0.80
C TYR A 64 -4.39 -3.19 0.89
N TYR A 65 -5.39 -3.65 1.64
CA TYR A 65 -6.61 -2.88 1.87
C TYR A 65 -6.97 -2.89 3.37
N ALA A 66 -7.55 -1.79 3.83
CA ALA A 66 -7.85 -1.62 5.25
C ALA A 66 -9.23 -2.15 5.64
N GLU A 67 -10.21 -2.05 4.75
CA GLU A 67 -11.59 -2.45 5.05
C GLU A 67 -11.71 -3.96 4.94
N GLN A 68 -11.88 -4.61 6.07
CA GLN A 68 -11.85 -6.07 6.16
C GLN A 68 -12.80 -6.75 5.18
N ASP A 69 -13.99 -6.20 5.00
CA ASP A 69 -15.01 -6.83 4.17
C ASP A 69 -14.91 -6.48 2.69
N ALA A 70 -13.85 -5.76 2.28
CA ALA A 70 -13.71 -5.36 0.88
C ALA A 70 -13.58 -6.55 -0.07
N ALA A 71 -13.10 -7.69 0.42
CA ALA A 71 -12.97 -8.91 -0.38
C ALA A 71 -13.97 -9.98 0.02
N ALA A 72 -14.99 -9.63 0.80
CA ALA A 72 -15.99 -10.59 1.25
C ALA A 72 -16.70 -11.23 0.06
N GLY A 73 -16.86 -12.55 0.12
CA GLY A 73 -17.51 -13.30 -0.95
C GLY A 73 -16.60 -13.71 -2.08
N HIS A 74 -15.33 -13.30 -2.06
CA HIS A 74 -14.38 -13.59 -3.14
C HIS A 74 -13.28 -14.57 -2.72
N GLU A 75 -13.40 -15.16 -1.55
CA GLU A 75 -12.47 -16.17 -1.07
C GLU A 75 -12.48 -17.35 -2.05
N GLY A 76 -11.32 -17.73 -2.52
CA GLY A 76 -11.21 -18.82 -3.48
C GLY A 76 -11.46 -18.41 -4.92
N GLN A 77 -11.92 -17.19 -5.17
CA GLN A 77 -12.14 -16.68 -6.52
C GLN A 77 -10.95 -15.88 -7.04
N TRP A 78 -10.37 -15.05 -6.18
CA TRP A 78 -9.28 -14.16 -6.57
C TRP A 78 -7.96 -14.82 -6.22
N LYS A 79 -7.16 -15.11 -7.24
CA LYS A 79 -5.85 -15.71 -7.06
C LYS A 79 -4.94 -14.77 -6.29
N GLY A 80 -4.27 -15.29 -5.28
CA GLY A 80 -3.35 -14.50 -4.47
C GLY A 80 -3.99 -13.73 -3.32
N LEU A 81 -5.30 -13.89 -3.13
CA LEU A 81 -6.00 -13.21 -2.04
C LEU A 81 -5.66 -13.85 -0.70
N ASP A 82 -5.24 -13.01 0.25
CA ASP A 82 -4.97 -13.40 1.63
C ASP A 82 -5.91 -12.59 2.53
N ILE A 83 -7.01 -13.22 2.92
CA ILE A 83 -8.05 -12.56 3.72
C ILE A 83 -7.50 -12.15 5.09
N GLU A 84 -6.68 -13.00 5.68
CA GLU A 84 -6.16 -12.76 7.02
C GLU A 84 -5.29 -11.50 7.06
N HIS A 85 -4.48 -11.30 6.04
CA HIS A 85 -3.58 -10.14 5.97
C HIS A 85 -4.14 -9.00 5.12
N ARG A 86 -5.36 -9.13 4.63
CA ARG A 86 -6.04 -8.11 3.84
C ARG A 86 -5.19 -7.61 2.68
N CYS A 87 -4.76 -8.56 1.86
CA CYS A 87 -3.96 -8.21 0.68
C CYS A 87 -4.18 -9.20 -0.45
N VAL A 88 -3.78 -8.78 -1.65
CA VAL A 88 -3.74 -9.63 -2.84
C VAL A 88 -2.36 -9.52 -3.43
N GLU A 89 -1.73 -10.65 -3.67
CA GLU A 89 -0.42 -10.68 -4.33
C GLU A 89 -0.60 -11.07 -5.79
N PHE A 90 -0.13 -10.20 -6.69
CA PHE A 90 -0.18 -10.43 -8.13
C PHE A 90 1.20 -10.86 -8.60
N LYS A 91 1.32 -12.10 -9.06
CA LYS A 91 2.61 -12.68 -9.44
C LYS A 91 2.93 -12.54 -10.92
N ASP A 92 1.94 -12.17 -11.75
CA ASP A 92 2.16 -11.92 -13.16
C ASP A 92 2.05 -10.41 -13.41
N LEU A 93 3.20 -9.74 -13.41
CA LEU A 93 3.24 -8.28 -13.55
C LEU A 93 2.78 -7.82 -14.93
N ASN A 94 2.82 -8.70 -15.93
CA ASN A 94 2.42 -8.35 -17.28
C ASN A 94 0.94 -8.58 -17.55
N CYS A 95 0.24 -9.21 -16.61
CA CYS A 95 -1.17 -9.53 -16.77
C CYS A 95 -1.91 -9.31 -15.44
N LEU A 96 -2.00 -8.05 -15.03
CA LEU A 96 -2.67 -7.71 -13.79
C LEU A 96 -4.18 -7.81 -13.94
N PRO A 97 -4.88 -8.49 -13.01
CA PRO A 97 -6.34 -8.51 -13.02
C PRO A 97 -6.88 -7.19 -12.49
N LEU A 98 -6.94 -6.18 -13.34
CA LEU A 98 -7.38 -4.84 -12.94
C LEU A 98 -8.83 -4.82 -12.47
N ASP A 99 -9.65 -5.78 -12.90
CA ASP A 99 -11.00 -5.94 -12.39
C ASP A 99 -11.01 -6.29 -10.90
N VAL A 100 -10.07 -7.11 -10.45
CA VAL A 100 -9.92 -7.44 -9.04
C VAL A 100 -9.51 -6.19 -8.26
N VAL A 101 -8.55 -5.45 -8.78
CA VAL A 101 -8.09 -4.19 -8.16
C VAL A 101 -9.26 -3.22 -8.03
N GLU A 102 -10.01 -3.04 -9.11
CA GLU A 102 -11.15 -2.14 -9.12
C GLU A 102 -12.22 -2.59 -8.11
N GLY A 103 -12.48 -3.89 -8.03
CA GLY A 103 -13.45 -4.44 -7.09
C GLY A 103 -13.09 -4.13 -5.66
N ILE A 104 -11.82 -4.34 -5.29
CA ILE A 104 -11.34 -4.04 -3.94
C ILE A 104 -11.44 -2.54 -3.65
N VAL A 105 -11.03 -1.72 -4.60
CA VAL A 105 -11.03 -0.27 -4.40
C VAL A 105 -12.46 0.24 -4.21
N ARG A 106 -13.40 -0.17 -5.08
CA ARG A 106 -14.79 0.28 -4.98
C ARG A 106 -15.45 -0.19 -3.70
N ALA A 107 -15.26 -1.46 -3.33
CA ALA A 107 -15.83 -1.99 -2.09
C ALA A 107 -15.25 -1.27 -0.86
N SER A 108 -13.95 -1.02 -0.87
CA SER A 108 -13.29 -0.31 0.23
C SER A 108 -13.83 1.11 0.38
N LEU A 109 -14.05 1.81 -0.72
CA LEU A 109 -14.58 3.17 -0.67
C LEU A 109 -15.99 3.19 -0.10
N LYS A 110 -16.83 2.25 -0.53
CA LYS A 110 -18.19 2.17 -0.03
C LYS A 110 -18.19 1.92 1.47
N LEU A 111 -17.39 0.98 1.93
CA LEU A 111 -17.30 0.65 3.35
C LEU A 111 -16.74 1.82 4.17
N ARG A 112 -15.69 2.49 3.66
CA ARG A 112 -15.11 3.62 4.36
C ARG A 112 -16.10 4.77 4.50
N ARG A 113 -16.85 5.08 3.45
CA ARG A 113 -17.84 6.14 3.49
C ARG A 113 -18.97 5.82 4.47
N ALA A 114 -19.36 4.55 4.56
CA ALA A 114 -20.41 4.13 5.47
C ALA A 114 -20.02 4.30 6.94
N ARG A 115 -18.72 4.40 7.24
CA ARG A 115 -18.27 4.62 8.62
C ARG A 115 -18.54 6.03 9.13
N ASN A 116 -18.68 7.01 8.25
CA ASN A 116 -18.89 8.41 8.62
C ASN A 116 -17.83 8.89 9.63
N GLY A 117 -16.57 8.49 9.43
CA GLY A 117 -15.47 8.88 10.31
C GLY A 117 -15.37 8.11 11.61
N VAL A 118 -16.21 7.09 11.83
CA VAL A 118 -16.23 6.35 13.10
C VAL A 118 -15.47 5.04 12.96
N ASP A 119 -14.67 4.72 13.96
CA ASP A 119 -13.94 3.45 14.07
C ASP A 119 -13.04 3.15 12.87
N ILE A 120 -12.39 4.18 12.38
CA ILE A 120 -11.44 4.02 11.29
C ILE A 120 -10.21 3.26 11.80
N PRO A 121 -9.77 2.18 11.13
CA PRO A 121 -8.56 1.48 11.54
C PRO A 121 -7.36 2.40 11.56
N SER A 122 -6.54 2.30 12.58
CA SER A 122 -5.34 3.12 12.71
C SER A 122 -4.20 2.57 11.86
N GLN A 123 -3.23 3.42 11.56
CA GLN A 123 -2.04 3.00 10.83
C GLN A 123 -1.33 1.86 11.58
N ALA A 124 -1.19 1.98 12.89
CA ALA A 124 -0.50 0.96 13.68
C ALA A 124 -1.21 -0.39 13.59
N ASP A 125 -2.54 -0.40 13.69
CA ASP A 125 -3.31 -1.64 13.56
C ASP A 125 -3.14 -2.25 12.17
N LEU A 126 -3.18 -1.42 11.14
CA LEU A 126 -3.08 -1.91 9.76
C LEU A 126 -1.69 -2.45 9.44
N LEU A 127 -0.63 -1.81 9.91
CA LEU A 127 0.71 -2.35 9.71
C LEU A 127 0.82 -3.74 10.33
N GLN A 128 0.21 -3.93 11.49
CA GLN A 128 0.22 -5.22 12.15
C GLN A 128 -0.56 -6.27 11.35
N VAL A 129 -1.78 -5.93 10.91
CA VAL A 129 -2.62 -6.84 10.11
C VAL A 129 -1.92 -7.20 8.80
N TRP A 130 -1.34 -6.21 8.14
CA TRP A 130 -0.66 -6.41 6.85
C TRP A 130 0.67 -7.13 7.00
N GLY A 131 1.19 -7.25 8.22
CA GLY A 131 2.47 -7.90 8.46
C GLY A 131 3.66 -7.04 8.04
N ILE A 132 3.50 -5.73 8.05
CA ILE A 132 4.55 -4.79 7.67
C ILE A 132 5.21 -4.27 8.93
N ARG A 133 6.53 -4.38 9.00
CA ARG A 133 7.27 -3.86 10.14
C ARG A 133 7.93 -2.55 9.74
N GLU A 134 7.78 -1.55 10.60
CA GLU A 134 8.34 -0.23 10.33
C GLU A 134 9.84 -0.26 10.10
N GLU A 135 10.56 -1.05 10.90
CA GLU A 135 12.00 -1.11 10.77
C GLU A 135 12.44 -1.72 9.44
N ASP A 136 11.72 -2.72 8.94
CA ASP A 136 12.03 -3.32 7.64
C ASP A 136 11.77 -2.33 6.52
N ALA A 137 10.67 -1.63 6.60
CA ALA A 137 10.31 -0.66 5.58
C ALA A 137 11.27 0.52 5.59
N ALA A 138 11.72 0.96 6.76
CA ALA A 138 12.66 2.06 6.88
C ALA A 138 14.03 1.72 6.31
N VAL A 139 14.40 0.45 6.36
CA VAL A 139 15.70 -0.01 5.87
C VAL A 139 15.65 -0.37 4.39
N ALA A 140 14.50 -0.85 3.94
CA ALA A 140 14.35 -1.38 2.59
C ALA A 140 14.78 -0.39 1.49
N PRO A 141 14.40 0.89 1.54
CA PRO A 141 14.89 1.80 0.53
C PRO A 141 16.33 2.14 0.83
N PRO A 142 17.16 1.74 0.05
CA PRO A 142 18.53 2.14 0.22
C PRO A 142 18.63 3.57 -0.15
N ILE A 143 18.14 3.86 0.49
CA ILE A 143 18.01 4.76 0.24
C ILE A 143 17.55 5.54 0.90
N VAL A 144 17.34 5.71 1.58
CA VAL A 144 16.87 6.02 2.40
C VAL A 144 16.63 6.65 3.45
N ARG A 145 16.59 7.16 3.97
CA ARG A 145 16.09 7.44 4.99
C ARG A 145 16.02 8.31 5.83
N ILE A 146 15.69 8.82 6.01
CA ILE A 146 15.54 9.30 6.70
C ILE A 146 15.16 9.83 7.61
N SER A 147 15.13 10.25 7.92
CA SER A 147 14.58 10.32 8.60
C SER A 147 14.16 10.77 9.43
N VAL A 148 14.21 11.25 9.81
CA VAL A 148 13.71 11.16 10.43
C VAL A 148 13.38 11.58 11.26
N ASN A 149 13.27 12.02 11.82
CA ASN A 149 12.99 12.03 12.43
C ASN A 149 12.81 12.19 13.19
N HIS A 150 12.79 11.86 13.34
CA HIS A 150 12.93 11.55 13.84
C HIS A 150 12.98 11.64 14.44
N ASP A 151 13.17 12.17 14.48
CA ASP A 151 13.39 11.79 14.74
C ASP A 151 13.59 11.70 15.15
N GLU A 152 13.73 11.54 15.01
CA GLU A 152 14.19 10.95 15.04
C GLU A 152 14.51 10.71 15.24
N GLU A 153 14.65 10.92 15.30
CA GLU A 153 15.25 10.22 15.23
C GLU A 153 15.72 9.91 15.32
N ALA A 154 16.30 10.37 15.57
CA ALA A 154 16.81 9.68 15.25
C ALA A 154 17.32 9.60 15.34
N ALA A 155 17.67 9.58 15.55
CA ALA A 155 18.15 8.95 15.19
C ALA A 155 18.60 8.89 15.33
N ASP A 156 18.74 9.28 15.71
CA ASP A 156 19.26 8.74 15.50
C ASP A 156 19.73 8.56 15.73
N LYS A 157 20.04 8.28 15.70
CA LYS A 157 20.53 7.76 15.51
C LYS A 157 21.07 7.39 15.58
N LYS A 158 21.43 7.33 15.64
CA LYS A 158 21.98 6.73 15.32
C LYS A 158 22.50 6.34 15.31
N PRO A 159 22.80 6.39 15.33
CA PRO A 159 23.36 5.95 14.92
C PRO A 159 23.79 5.63 14.87
N GLU A 160 23.85 5.58 14.83
CA GLU A 160 24.10 5.00 14.37
C GLU A 160 24.39 4.68 14.30
N ALA A 161 24.33 4.86 14.44
CA ALA A 161 24.65 4.48 14.07
C ALA A 161 24.80 4.44 13.93
#